data_c1f613e541d2983f535ed0bc8502a13e
#
_entry.id   c1f613e541d2983f535ed0bc8502a13e
#
_cell.length_a   1.000
_cell.length_b   1.000
_cell.length_c   1.000
_cell.angle_alpha   90.00
_cell.angle_beta   90.00
_cell.angle_gamma   90.00
#
_symmetry.space_group_name_H-M   'P 1'
#
loop_
_entity.id
_entity.type
_entity.pdbx_description
1 polymer ?
#
loop_
_entity_poly.entity_id
_entity_poly.type
_entity_poly.pdbx_seq_one_letter_code
_entity_poly.pdbx_strand_id
1 'polypeptide(L)'
;MKISRSTNLSLDKFIEWALYDKDSGYYMKKNPFGKDGDFITAPNITRLFSEIIAIWVITFWKSIGSPKKFNLLELGAGNGEMMKVIIETLKNFPKCFNACNFIIYEKSNFLINQQKKN
;
A
#
# COMPACT_ATOMS: atom_id res chain seq x y z
N MET A 1 3.84 -5.03 24.74
CA MET A 1 4.14 -6.33 25.42
C MET A 1 5.66 -6.45 25.53
N LYS A 2 6.25 -6.54 26.72
CA LYS A 2 7.69 -6.84 26.86
C LYS A 2 7.87 -8.35 26.73
N ILE A 3 8.53 -8.80 25.67
CA ILE A 3 8.91 -10.22 25.52
C ILE A 3 10.08 -10.49 26.46
N SER A 4 9.87 -11.36 27.47
CA SER A 4 10.97 -11.89 28.26
C SER A 4 11.66 -13.02 27.48
N ARG A 5 12.95 -13.29 27.75
CA ARG A 5 13.73 -14.36 27.10
C ARG A 5 13.15 -15.78 27.30
N SER A 6 12.11 -15.93 28.14
CA SER A 6 11.45 -17.20 28.48
C SER A 6 10.06 -17.38 27.85
N THR A 7 9.61 -16.47 26.97
CA THR A 7 8.26 -16.55 26.42
C THR A 7 8.32 -17.32 25.09
N ASN A 8 7.77 -18.54 25.06
CA ASN A 8 7.56 -19.29 23.83
C ASN A 8 6.41 -18.65 23.05
N LEU A 9 6.75 -17.93 21.98
CA LEU A 9 5.78 -17.39 21.03
C LEU A 9 5.75 -18.24 19.77
N SER A 10 4.58 -18.46 19.20
CA SER A 10 4.46 -18.97 17.84
C SER A 10 5.05 -17.96 16.84
N LEU A 11 5.53 -18.44 15.69
CA LEU A 11 6.21 -17.61 14.70
C LEU A 11 5.33 -16.46 14.21
N ASP A 12 4.05 -16.72 13.98
CA ASP A 12 3.07 -15.71 13.57
C ASP A 12 2.94 -14.56 14.58
N LYS A 13 2.84 -14.91 15.88
CA LYS A 13 2.78 -13.91 16.96
C LYS A 13 4.08 -13.14 17.14
N PHE A 14 5.21 -13.82 16.94
CA PHE A 14 6.51 -13.15 16.96
C PHE A 14 6.64 -12.15 15.82
N ILE A 15 6.27 -12.54 14.59
CA ILE A 15 6.28 -11.65 13.41
C ILE A 15 5.33 -10.48 13.63
N GLU A 16 4.11 -10.73 14.09
CA GLU A 16 3.14 -9.68 14.38
C GLU A 16 3.68 -8.66 15.39
N TRP A 17 4.26 -9.14 16.48
CA TRP A 17 4.87 -8.28 17.49
C TRP A 17 6.06 -7.50 16.92
N ALA A 18 7.00 -8.16 16.25
CA ALA A 18 8.21 -7.52 15.73
C ALA A 18 7.90 -6.41 14.71
N LEU A 19 6.85 -6.58 13.91
CA LEU A 19 6.51 -5.65 12.86
C LEU A 19 5.48 -4.59 13.29
N TYR A 20 4.53 -4.93 14.17
CA TYR A 20 3.34 -4.10 14.41
C TYR A 20 3.06 -3.79 15.89
N ASP A 21 3.96 -4.15 16.83
CA ASP A 21 3.82 -3.72 18.22
C ASP A 21 3.79 -2.18 18.29
N LYS A 22 2.84 -1.64 19.06
CA LYS A 22 2.56 -0.19 19.11
C LYS A 22 3.80 0.66 19.45
N ASP A 23 4.65 0.16 20.34
CA ASP A 23 5.78 0.92 20.88
C ASP A 23 7.12 0.54 20.24
N SER A 24 7.25 -0.71 19.76
CA SER A 24 8.51 -1.29 19.29
C SER A 24 8.46 -1.84 17.86
N GLY A 25 7.26 -1.99 17.28
CA GLY A 25 7.07 -2.59 15.97
C GLY A 25 7.78 -1.82 14.86
N TYR A 26 8.42 -2.55 13.96
CA TYR A 26 9.24 -2.01 12.89
C TYR A 26 8.50 -0.98 12.02
N TYR A 27 7.26 -1.30 11.57
CA TYR A 27 6.45 -0.42 10.74
C TYR A 27 5.71 0.68 11.50
N MET A 28 5.82 0.71 12.83
CA MET A 28 5.08 1.66 13.66
C MET A 28 5.86 2.93 14.01
N LYS A 29 7.19 2.96 13.77
CA LYS A 29 8.07 4.02 14.25
C LYS A 29 8.56 4.97 13.17
N LYS A 30 8.87 4.48 12.00
CA LYS A 30 9.46 5.26 10.90
C LYS A 30 8.94 4.80 9.55
N ASN A 31 9.12 5.65 8.54
CA ASN A 31 8.92 5.22 7.15
C ASN A 31 10.11 4.34 6.72
N PRO A 32 9.93 3.04 6.46
CA PRO A 32 11.01 2.18 6.01
C PRO A 32 11.26 2.25 4.49
N PHE A 33 10.46 3.04 3.76
CA PHE A 33 10.48 3.10 2.31
C PHE A 33 11.14 4.38 1.78
N GLY A 34 11.77 4.29 0.60
CA GLY A 34 12.39 5.41 -0.10
C GLY A 34 13.88 5.55 0.17
N LYS A 35 14.46 6.68 -0.29
CA LYS A 35 15.93 6.91 -0.25
C LYS A 35 16.51 6.90 1.17
N ASP A 36 15.74 7.36 2.14
CA ASP A 36 16.17 7.45 3.55
C ASP A 36 15.62 6.28 4.38
N GLY A 37 14.99 5.30 3.74
CA GLY A 37 14.43 4.10 4.36
C GLY A 37 15.33 2.87 4.20
N ASP A 38 14.91 1.78 4.84
CA ASP A 38 15.64 0.50 4.79
C ASP A 38 15.32 -0.28 3.50
N PHE A 39 14.24 0.11 2.77
CA PHE A 39 13.78 -0.56 1.55
C PHE A 39 13.51 0.44 0.42
N ILE A 40 13.94 0.07 -0.78
CA ILE A 40 13.53 0.73 -2.01
C ILE A 40 12.62 -0.25 -2.76
N THR A 41 11.36 0.12 -2.97
CA THR A 41 10.38 -0.71 -3.68
C THR A 41 10.18 -0.21 -5.10
N ALA A 42 9.69 -1.07 -6.01
CA ALA A 42 9.52 -0.72 -7.41
C ALA A 42 8.74 0.60 -7.64
N PRO A 43 7.62 0.89 -6.93
CA PRO A 43 6.92 2.17 -7.06
C PRO A 43 7.77 3.39 -6.64
N ASN A 44 8.74 3.20 -5.74
CA ASN A 44 9.63 4.27 -5.30
C ASN A 44 10.86 4.45 -6.22
N ILE A 45 11.19 3.45 -7.05
CA ILE A 45 12.27 3.54 -8.03
C ILE A 45 11.79 4.31 -9.27
N THR A 46 10.61 4.00 -9.77
CA THR A 46 10.08 4.57 -11.01
C THR A 46 8.56 4.63 -11.03
N ARG A 47 8.04 5.76 -11.49
CA ARG A 47 6.61 5.93 -11.76
C ARG A 47 6.09 4.92 -12.80
N LEU A 48 6.95 4.53 -13.75
CA LEU A 48 6.60 3.63 -14.84
C LEU A 48 5.98 2.31 -14.33
N PHE A 49 6.50 1.77 -13.22
CA PHE A 49 5.93 0.56 -12.61
C PHE A 49 4.44 0.74 -12.29
N SER A 50 4.11 1.81 -11.58
CA SER A 50 2.73 2.11 -11.16
C SER A 50 1.84 2.50 -12.34
N GLU A 51 2.39 3.19 -13.34
CA GLU A 51 1.68 3.55 -14.59
C GLU A 51 1.32 2.30 -15.40
N ILE A 52 2.22 1.31 -15.50
CA ILE A 52 1.94 0.02 -16.14
C ILE A 52 0.82 -0.72 -15.40
N ILE A 53 0.84 -0.74 -14.07
CA ILE A 53 -0.25 -1.33 -13.26
C ILE A 53 -1.57 -0.60 -13.54
N ALA A 54 -1.57 0.73 -13.64
CA ALA A 54 -2.77 1.49 -13.97
C ALA A 54 -3.33 1.11 -15.36
N ILE A 55 -2.48 0.98 -16.38
CA ILE A 55 -2.89 0.54 -17.73
C ILE A 55 -3.44 -0.89 -17.68
N TRP A 56 -2.82 -1.78 -16.89
CA TRP A 56 -3.35 -3.12 -16.68
C TRP A 56 -4.75 -3.09 -16.06
N VAL A 57 -4.98 -2.27 -15.03
CA VAL A 57 -6.29 -2.06 -14.38
C VAL A 57 -7.34 -1.63 -15.42
N ILE A 58 -7.02 -0.65 -16.27
CA ILE A 58 -7.93 -0.17 -17.33
C ILE A 58 -8.26 -1.29 -18.32
N THR A 59 -7.24 -2.06 -18.74
CA THR A 59 -7.40 -3.18 -19.67
C THR A 59 -8.28 -4.27 -19.06
N PHE A 60 -8.03 -4.62 -17.80
CA PHE A 60 -8.83 -5.60 -17.06
C PHE A 60 -10.27 -5.12 -16.89
N TRP A 61 -10.48 -3.86 -16.48
CA TRP A 61 -11.82 -3.26 -16.36
C TRP A 61 -12.60 -3.35 -17.66
N LYS A 62 -11.96 -3.07 -18.81
CA LYS A 62 -12.57 -3.23 -20.13
C LYS A 62 -12.92 -4.70 -20.43
N SER A 63 -12.02 -5.64 -20.12
CA SER A 63 -12.21 -7.07 -20.39
C SER A 63 -13.39 -7.68 -19.63
N ILE A 64 -13.72 -7.14 -18.44
CA ILE A 64 -14.88 -7.58 -17.65
C ILE A 64 -16.16 -6.81 -17.97
N GLY A 65 -16.21 -6.12 -19.11
CA GLY A 65 -17.41 -5.44 -19.59
C GLY A 65 -17.59 -4.01 -19.09
N SER A 66 -16.55 -3.36 -18.61
CA SER A 66 -16.57 -1.95 -18.18
C SER A 66 -17.66 -1.66 -17.13
N PRO A 67 -17.70 -2.35 -16.00
CA PRO A 67 -18.72 -2.15 -14.98
C PRO A 67 -18.77 -0.69 -14.53
N LYS A 68 -19.98 -0.21 -14.21
CA LYS A 68 -20.20 1.19 -13.75
C LYS A 68 -19.56 1.49 -12.39
N LYS A 69 -19.29 0.44 -11.59
CA LYS A 69 -18.63 0.54 -10.27
C LYS A 69 -17.74 -0.69 -10.06
N PHE A 70 -16.53 -0.48 -9.59
CA PHE A 70 -15.63 -1.54 -9.12
C PHE A 70 -14.71 -1.01 -8.03
N ASN A 71 -14.16 -1.91 -7.22
CA ASN A 71 -13.18 -1.57 -6.19
C ASN A 71 -11.79 -1.95 -6.66
N LEU A 72 -10.85 -1.02 -6.50
CA LEU A 72 -9.41 -1.29 -6.61
C LEU A 72 -8.83 -1.22 -5.19
N LEU A 73 -8.40 -2.36 -4.68
CA LEU A 73 -7.86 -2.50 -3.33
C LEU A 73 -6.35 -2.73 -3.38
N GLU A 74 -5.59 -1.90 -2.68
CA GLU A 74 -4.18 -2.11 -2.39
C GLU A 74 -4.00 -2.56 -0.94
N LEU A 75 -3.32 -3.70 -0.74
CA LEU A 75 -2.99 -4.24 0.58
C LEU A 75 -1.55 -3.86 0.93
N GLY A 76 -1.36 -3.20 2.09
CA GLY A 76 -0.03 -2.82 2.56
C GLY A 76 0.65 -1.77 1.68
N ALA A 77 -0.06 -0.67 1.42
CA ALA A 77 0.38 0.37 0.47
C ALA A 77 1.65 1.14 0.87
N GLY A 78 2.21 0.87 2.05
CA GLY A 78 3.41 1.56 2.52
C GLY A 78 3.22 3.08 2.59
N ASN A 79 4.05 3.83 1.86
CA ASN A 79 3.91 5.28 1.77
C ASN A 79 2.80 5.77 0.81
N GLY A 80 2.10 4.84 0.13
CA GLY A 80 0.98 5.16 -0.77
C GLY A 80 1.38 5.61 -2.18
N GLU A 81 2.65 5.53 -2.55
CA GLU A 81 3.15 6.05 -3.83
C GLU A 81 2.55 5.32 -5.04
N MET A 82 2.36 3.99 -4.94
CA MET A 82 1.78 3.23 -6.05
C MET A 82 0.33 3.66 -6.32
N MET A 83 -0.52 3.68 -5.30
CA MET A 83 -1.93 4.09 -5.45
C MET A 83 -2.06 5.53 -5.95
N LYS A 84 -1.22 6.44 -5.46
CA LYS A 84 -1.18 7.84 -5.92
C LYS A 84 -0.94 7.92 -7.42
N VAL A 85 0.10 7.26 -7.93
CA VAL A 85 0.42 7.26 -9.37
C VAL A 85 -0.67 6.56 -10.19
N ILE A 86 -1.26 5.48 -9.68
CA ILE A 86 -2.40 4.82 -10.33
C ILE A 86 -3.58 5.80 -10.46
N ILE A 87 -3.94 6.50 -9.39
CA ILE A 87 -5.01 7.51 -9.41
C ILE A 87 -4.73 8.60 -10.43
N GLU A 88 -3.51 9.15 -10.43
CA GLU A 88 -3.09 10.19 -11.38
C GLU A 88 -3.17 9.70 -12.83
N THR A 89 -2.75 8.48 -13.09
CA THR A 89 -2.81 7.87 -14.42
C THR A 89 -4.25 7.62 -14.88
N LEU A 90 -5.11 7.09 -13.97
CA LEU A 90 -6.51 6.81 -14.31
C LEU A 90 -7.33 8.08 -14.60
N LYS A 91 -6.95 9.25 -14.07
CA LYS A 91 -7.60 10.54 -14.41
C LYS A 91 -7.61 10.83 -15.91
N ASN A 92 -6.63 10.31 -16.66
CA ASN A 92 -6.60 10.40 -18.12
C ASN A 92 -7.63 9.50 -18.81
N PHE A 93 -8.32 8.64 -18.05
CA PHE A 93 -9.33 7.67 -18.52
C PHE A 93 -10.64 7.85 -17.74
N PRO A 94 -11.40 8.94 -17.97
CA PRO A 94 -12.49 9.38 -17.08
C PRO A 94 -13.56 8.33 -16.83
N LYS A 95 -13.88 7.50 -17.83
CA LYS A 95 -14.89 6.42 -17.67
C LYS A 95 -14.46 5.37 -16.64
N CYS A 96 -13.21 4.94 -16.69
CA CYS A 96 -12.66 3.99 -15.73
C CYS A 96 -12.46 4.65 -14.36
N PHE A 97 -11.92 5.86 -14.32
CA PHE A 97 -11.68 6.61 -13.09
C PHE A 97 -12.98 6.81 -12.28
N ASN A 98 -14.05 7.29 -12.94
CA ASN A 98 -15.36 7.54 -12.30
C ASN A 98 -16.06 6.25 -11.84
N ALA A 99 -15.72 5.11 -12.43
CA ALA A 99 -16.24 3.81 -12.03
C ALA A 99 -15.44 3.18 -10.86
N CYS A 100 -14.22 3.66 -10.61
CA CYS A 100 -13.29 3.07 -9.63
C CYS A 100 -13.50 3.65 -8.23
N ASN A 101 -13.65 2.78 -7.25
CA ASN A 101 -13.52 3.12 -5.83
C ASN A 101 -12.15 2.66 -5.35
N PHE A 102 -11.28 3.61 -5.00
CA PHE A 102 -9.91 3.35 -4.57
C PHE A 102 -9.88 3.07 -3.07
N ILE A 103 -9.29 1.96 -2.68
CA ILE A 103 -9.25 1.50 -1.30
C ILE A 103 -7.80 1.12 -0.96
N ILE A 104 -7.31 1.64 0.17
CA ILE A 104 -6.05 1.20 0.76
C ILE A 104 -6.34 0.50 2.08
N TYR A 105 -5.77 -0.68 2.27
CA TYR A 105 -5.73 -1.36 3.56
C TYR A 105 -4.31 -1.35 4.09
N GLU A 106 -4.08 -0.58 5.17
CA GLU A 106 -2.77 -0.45 5.83
C GLU A 106 -2.93 -0.70 7.34
N LYS A 107 -2.01 -1.45 7.92
CA LYS A 107 -2.03 -1.80 9.35
C LYS A 107 -1.28 -0.77 10.20
N SER A 108 -0.26 -0.11 9.64
CA SER A 108 0.55 0.88 10.33
C SER A 108 -0.15 2.23 10.41
N ASN A 109 -0.52 2.67 11.60
CA ASN A 109 -1.07 4.01 11.82
C ASN A 109 -0.09 5.12 11.40
N PHE A 110 1.22 4.88 11.51
CA PHE A 110 2.24 5.80 11.05
C PHE A 110 2.15 6.00 9.53
N LEU A 111 2.10 4.89 8.76
CA LEU A 111 1.99 4.91 7.30
C LEU A 111 0.64 5.47 6.82
N ILE A 112 -0.47 5.12 7.50
CA ILE A 112 -1.80 5.71 7.22
C ILE A 112 -1.75 7.24 7.32
N ASN A 113 -1.09 7.77 8.35
CA ASN A 113 -0.98 9.22 8.52
C ASN A 113 -0.08 9.88 7.44
N GLN A 114 0.89 9.16 6.89
CA GLN A 114 1.66 9.62 5.74
C GLN A 114 0.83 9.63 4.45
N GLN A 115 0.09 8.55 4.19
CA GLN A 115 -0.77 8.42 3.00
C GLN A 115 -1.82 9.54 2.91
N LYS A 116 -2.34 9.99 4.05
CA LYS A 116 -3.32 11.11 4.11
C LYS A 116 -2.73 12.47 3.74
N LYS A 117 -1.40 12.60 3.71
CA LYS A 117 -0.70 13.85 3.36
C LYS A 117 -0.30 13.90 1.88
N ASN A 118 -0.30 12.76 1.22
CA ASN A 118 0.05 12.59 -0.21
C ASN A 118 -1.18 12.67 -1.11
#